data_a46f1154eddc944988164de7c035e10c
#
_entry.id   a46f1154eddc944988164de7c035e10c
#
_cell.length_a   1.000
_cell.length_b   1.000
_cell.length_c   1.000
_cell.angle_alpha   90.00
_cell.angle_beta   90.00
_cell.angle_gamma   90.00
#
_symmetry.space_group_name_H-M   'P 1'
#
loop_
_entity.id
_entity.type
_entity.pdbx_description
1 polymer ?
#
loop_
_entity_poly.entity_id
_entity_poly.type
_entity_poly.pdbx_seq_one_letter_code
_entity_poly.pdbx_strand_id
1 'polypeptide(L)'
;MARKLVDLSRQITHMMPVANPHINQVPAFWDRMTHETSKGQWKNADISFHIRDFLIGEHVGTHVDALCHYDPTPGAPCLDKLPLDMFVTDAVCVDVSHVKPGGFITRDDLRAAVDKAGLTVKRGDTFLYWQDYYSRQDQPNWLHEFAGLDWDAAQWLAGQGGV
;
A
#
# COMPACT_ATOMS: atom_id res chain seq x y z
N MET A 1 12.68 18.31 18.15
CA MET A 1 13.16 18.05 16.78
C MET A 1 12.04 18.35 15.81
N ALA A 2 12.34 18.93 14.63
CA ALA A 2 11.31 19.11 13.60
C ALA A 2 10.87 17.74 13.07
N ARG A 3 9.55 17.52 12.90
CA ARG A 3 9.04 16.30 12.26
C ARG A 3 9.48 16.30 10.79
N LYS A 4 10.02 15.17 10.33
CA LYS A 4 10.27 14.92 8.91
C LYS A 4 9.11 14.08 8.37
N LEU A 5 8.46 14.57 7.31
CA LEU A 5 7.45 13.81 6.58
C LEU A 5 8.12 13.14 5.38
N VAL A 6 7.84 11.87 5.19
CA VAL A 6 8.34 11.08 4.07
C VAL A 6 7.14 10.36 3.45
N ASP A 7 6.88 10.61 2.16
CA ASP A 7 5.87 9.88 1.41
C ASP A 7 6.45 8.54 0.96
N LEU A 8 5.83 7.46 1.41
CA LEU A 8 6.18 6.08 1.04
C LEU A 8 5.22 5.50 -0.01
N SER A 9 4.28 6.31 -0.50
CA SER A 9 3.28 5.84 -1.47
C SER A 9 3.91 5.64 -2.85
N ARG A 10 3.46 4.60 -3.54
CA ARG A 10 3.80 4.41 -4.94
C ARG A 10 3.00 5.39 -5.79
N GLN A 11 3.66 6.08 -6.72
CA GLN A 11 2.98 6.94 -7.68
C GLN A 11 2.04 6.11 -8.56
N ILE A 12 0.78 6.53 -8.65
CA ILE A 12 -0.21 5.94 -9.56
C ILE A 12 -0.11 6.66 -10.90
N THR A 13 0.18 5.90 -11.96
CA THR A 13 0.34 6.44 -13.32
C THR A 13 -0.59 5.73 -14.31
N HIS A 14 -0.86 6.39 -15.43
CA HIS A 14 -1.65 5.80 -16.50
C HIS A 14 -1.01 4.50 -17.00
N MET A 15 -1.81 3.43 -17.08
CA MET A 15 -1.40 2.10 -17.54
C MET A 15 -0.26 1.46 -16.75
N MET A 16 -0.04 1.89 -15.50
CA MET A 16 1.00 1.25 -14.68
C MET A 16 0.70 -0.23 -14.48
N PRO A 17 1.73 -1.08 -14.39
CA PRO A 17 1.57 -2.48 -14.07
C PRO A 17 0.91 -2.68 -12.70
N VAL A 18 -0.03 -3.60 -12.63
CA VAL A 18 -0.74 -3.99 -11.41
C VAL A 18 -0.55 -5.47 -11.13
N ALA A 19 -0.48 -5.85 -9.86
CA ALA A 19 -0.45 -7.24 -9.48
C ALA A 19 -1.80 -7.88 -9.83
N ASN A 20 -1.75 -9.13 -10.33
CA ASN A 20 -2.92 -9.89 -10.70
C ASN A 20 -3.90 -9.14 -11.64
N PRO A 21 -3.50 -8.88 -12.89
CA PRO A 21 -4.27 -8.06 -13.84
C PRO A 21 -5.63 -8.66 -14.22
N HIS A 22 -5.91 -9.91 -13.86
CA HIS A 22 -7.21 -10.53 -14.03
C HIS A 22 -8.24 -10.07 -13.00
N ILE A 23 -7.78 -9.57 -11.85
CA ILE A 23 -8.64 -9.11 -10.76
C ILE A 23 -8.62 -7.57 -10.69
N ASN A 24 -7.44 -6.98 -10.84
CA ASN A 24 -7.25 -5.55 -10.70
C ASN A 24 -7.37 -4.83 -12.06
N GLN A 25 -8.16 -3.77 -12.07
CA GLN A 25 -8.23 -2.87 -13.20
C GLN A 25 -6.93 -2.08 -13.33
N VAL A 26 -6.29 -2.16 -14.50
CA VAL A 26 -5.15 -1.29 -14.81
C VAL A 26 -5.61 0.17 -14.79
N PRO A 27 -4.91 1.08 -14.09
CA PRO A 27 -5.32 2.47 -14.00
C PRO A 27 -5.33 3.14 -15.37
N ALA A 28 -6.44 3.75 -15.72
CA ALA A 28 -6.57 4.53 -16.94
C ALA A 28 -6.92 5.97 -16.62
N PHE A 29 -6.17 6.91 -17.19
CA PHE A 29 -6.41 8.34 -17.04
C PHE A 29 -6.60 8.96 -18.41
N TRP A 30 -7.53 9.90 -18.53
CA TRP A 30 -7.72 10.71 -19.74
C TRP A 30 -8.15 12.12 -19.37
N ASP A 31 -7.74 13.06 -20.21
CA ASP A 31 -8.11 14.45 -20.03
C ASP A 31 -9.57 14.67 -20.48
N ARG A 32 -10.42 15.07 -19.56
CA ARG A 32 -11.78 15.55 -19.89
C ARG A 32 -11.72 16.96 -20.43
N MET A 33 -10.85 17.78 -19.85
CA MET A 33 -10.67 19.18 -20.20
C MET A 33 -9.25 19.61 -19.89
N THR A 34 -8.67 20.41 -20.76
CA THR A 34 -7.33 21.01 -20.57
C THR A 34 -7.43 22.52 -20.38
N HIS A 35 -6.35 23.16 -19.97
CA HIS A 35 -6.30 24.63 -19.90
C HIS A 35 -6.61 25.29 -21.24
N GLU A 36 -6.20 24.67 -22.33
CA GLU A 36 -6.50 25.14 -23.69
C GLU A 36 -8.00 25.06 -24.00
N THR A 37 -8.62 23.90 -23.76
CA THR A 37 -10.05 23.67 -24.09
C THR A 37 -11.01 24.35 -23.09
N SER A 38 -10.56 24.66 -21.88
CA SER A 38 -11.40 25.31 -20.84
C SER A 38 -11.33 26.84 -20.89
N LYS A 39 -10.34 27.41 -21.58
CA LYS A 39 -10.15 28.86 -21.66
C LYS A 39 -11.37 29.52 -22.33
N GLY A 40 -11.91 30.53 -21.69
CA GLY A 40 -13.07 31.28 -22.19
C GLY A 40 -14.44 30.62 -22.00
N GLN A 41 -14.51 29.44 -21.40
CA GLN A 41 -15.81 28.79 -21.09
C GLN A 41 -16.56 29.48 -19.92
N TRP A 42 -15.86 30.24 -19.11
CA TRP A 42 -16.44 30.98 -17.97
C TRP A 42 -16.47 32.47 -18.27
N LYS A 43 -17.34 33.19 -17.60
CA LYS A 43 -17.48 34.65 -17.75
C LYS A 43 -16.15 35.42 -17.58
N ASN A 44 -15.22 34.85 -16.82
CA ASN A 44 -13.87 35.39 -16.73
C ASN A 44 -12.94 34.60 -17.67
N ALA A 45 -12.56 35.21 -18.77
CA ALA A 45 -11.71 34.62 -19.81
C ALA A 45 -10.30 34.24 -19.35
N ASP A 46 -9.86 34.78 -18.20
CA ASP A 46 -8.52 34.50 -17.64
C ASP A 46 -8.48 33.23 -16.81
N ILE A 47 -9.66 32.67 -16.48
CA ILE A 47 -9.76 31.41 -15.74
C ILE A 47 -9.74 30.25 -16.72
N SER A 48 -8.84 29.29 -16.46
CA SER A 48 -8.78 28.00 -17.13
C SER A 48 -8.44 26.91 -16.12
N PHE A 49 -8.81 25.67 -16.44
CA PHE A 49 -8.56 24.54 -15.55
C PHE A 49 -8.32 23.26 -16.34
N HIS A 50 -7.69 22.29 -15.69
CA HIS A 50 -7.46 20.96 -16.21
C HIS A 50 -8.27 19.96 -15.37
N ILE A 51 -9.11 19.17 -16.02
CA ILE A 51 -9.87 18.09 -15.40
C ILE A 51 -9.48 16.78 -16.09
N ARG A 52 -9.19 15.81 -15.26
CA ARG A 52 -8.86 14.45 -15.68
C ARG A 52 -9.85 13.48 -15.07
N ASP A 53 -10.34 12.55 -15.87
CA ASP A 53 -11.07 11.39 -15.38
C ASP A 53 -10.11 10.23 -15.19
N PHE A 54 -10.47 9.31 -14.30
CA PHE A 54 -9.70 8.10 -14.09
C PHE A 54 -10.61 6.90 -13.78
N LEU A 55 -10.15 5.75 -14.21
CA LEU A 55 -10.66 4.44 -13.80
C LEU A 55 -9.53 3.71 -13.08
N ILE A 56 -9.81 3.20 -11.90
CA ILE A 56 -8.82 2.52 -11.05
C ILE A 56 -9.49 1.37 -10.29
N GLY A 57 -8.79 0.27 -10.15
CA GLY A 57 -9.19 -0.81 -9.25
C GLY A 57 -8.86 -0.49 -7.80
N GLU A 58 -9.58 -1.07 -6.87
CA GLU A 58 -9.42 -0.82 -5.42
C GLU A 58 -8.01 -1.20 -4.92
N HIS A 59 -7.42 -2.27 -5.48
CA HIS A 59 -6.11 -2.77 -5.06
C HIS A 59 -4.97 -2.30 -5.97
N VAL A 60 -4.96 -1.02 -6.31
CA VAL A 60 -3.93 -0.42 -7.15
C VAL A 60 -3.07 0.57 -6.37
N GLY A 61 -1.74 0.39 -6.46
CA GLY A 61 -0.79 1.24 -5.77
C GLY A 61 -0.72 0.95 -4.27
N THR A 62 -0.34 1.95 -3.49
CA THR A 62 -0.31 1.86 -2.02
C THR A 62 -1.72 2.08 -1.49
N HIS A 63 -2.28 1.09 -0.84
CA HIS A 63 -3.65 1.10 -0.33
C HIS A 63 -3.75 0.31 0.97
N VAL A 64 -4.91 0.34 1.59
CA VAL A 64 -5.25 -0.44 2.77
C VAL A 64 -6.47 -1.31 2.45
N ASP A 65 -6.44 -2.55 2.93
CA ASP A 65 -7.56 -3.47 2.86
C ASP A 65 -8.35 -3.46 4.18
N ALA A 66 -9.67 -3.37 4.09
CA ALA A 66 -10.54 -3.51 5.24
C ALA A 66 -10.85 -4.99 5.52
N LEU A 67 -11.32 -5.29 6.73
CA LEU A 67 -11.68 -6.66 7.12
C LEU A 67 -12.70 -7.29 6.16
N CYS A 68 -13.69 -6.54 5.68
CA CYS A 68 -14.71 -7.05 4.76
C CYS A 68 -14.15 -7.52 3.41
N HIS A 69 -12.89 -7.21 3.08
CA HIS A 69 -12.25 -7.74 1.87
C HIS A 69 -11.96 -9.24 1.98
N TYR A 70 -11.59 -9.73 3.15
CA TYR A 70 -11.23 -11.13 3.39
C TYR A 70 -12.23 -11.90 4.26
N ASP A 71 -12.98 -11.20 5.11
CA ASP A 71 -13.95 -11.81 6.02
C ASP A 71 -15.34 -11.83 5.37
N PRO A 72 -15.84 -13.02 4.95
CA PRO A 72 -17.17 -13.14 4.32
C PRO A 72 -18.32 -13.03 5.33
N THR A 73 -18.04 -12.85 6.61
CA THR A 73 -19.07 -12.75 7.65
C THR A 73 -19.95 -11.54 7.40
N PRO A 74 -21.30 -11.70 7.36
CA PRO A 74 -22.19 -10.55 7.23
C PRO A 74 -21.96 -9.51 8.34
N GLY A 75 -21.69 -8.27 7.95
CA GLY A 75 -21.41 -7.17 8.88
C GLY A 75 -19.91 -7.00 9.22
N ALA A 76 -19.00 -7.77 8.61
CA ALA A 76 -17.58 -7.46 8.71
C ALA A 76 -17.32 -5.99 8.32
N PRO A 77 -16.58 -5.22 9.14
CA PRO A 77 -16.43 -3.79 8.92
C PRO A 77 -15.63 -3.51 7.64
N CYS A 78 -16.22 -2.70 6.76
CA CYS A 78 -15.54 -2.10 5.61
C CYS A 78 -14.87 -0.79 6.01
N LEU A 79 -14.07 -0.23 5.11
CA LEU A 79 -13.19 0.90 5.40
C LEU A 79 -13.94 2.12 5.98
N ASP A 80 -15.17 2.36 5.53
CA ASP A 80 -16.03 3.46 6.02
C ASP A 80 -16.50 3.29 7.47
N LYS A 81 -16.31 2.12 8.06
CA LYS A 81 -16.65 1.78 9.46
C LYS A 81 -15.45 1.69 10.38
N LEU A 82 -14.24 1.73 9.82
CA LEU A 82 -13.03 1.68 10.65
C LEU A 82 -12.69 3.06 11.22
N PRO A 83 -12.31 3.14 12.50
CA PRO A 83 -11.93 4.41 13.11
C PRO A 83 -10.62 4.94 12.51
N LEU A 84 -10.53 6.25 12.30
CA LEU A 84 -9.36 6.86 11.63
C LEU A 84 -8.06 6.73 12.41
N ASP A 85 -8.13 6.60 13.73
CA ASP A 85 -6.95 6.43 14.59
C ASP A 85 -6.25 5.07 14.40
N MET A 86 -6.93 4.08 13.82
CA MET A 86 -6.27 2.84 13.37
C MET A 86 -5.21 3.08 12.29
N PHE A 87 -5.31 4.17 11.54
CA PHE A 87 -4.40 4.48 10.41
C PHE A 87 -3.31 5.50 10.79
N VAL A 88 -3.27 5.92 12.05
CA VAL A 88 -2.27 6.88 12.55
C VAL A 88 -1.66 6.34 13.84
N THR A 89 -0.66 5.48 13.69
CA THR A 89 -0.04 4.74 14.81
C THR A 89 1.47 4.96 14.84
N ASP A 90 2.10 4.62 15.93
CA ASP A 90 3.54 4.38 15.94
C ASP A 90 3.85 3.17 15.06
N ALA A 91 5.05 3.11 14.50
CA ALA A 91 5.43 2.03 13.62
C ALA A 91 6.83 1.49 13.92
N VAL A 92 7.00 0.19 13.75
CA VAL A 92 8.31 -0.45 13.68
C VAL A 92 8.57 -0.92 12.26
N CYS A 93 9.81 -0.77 11.78
CA CYS A 93 10.21 -1.22 10.46
C CYS A 93 11.42 -2.13 10.58
N VAL A 94 11.34 -3.32 10.00
CA VAL A 94 12.41 -4.32 10.03
C VAL A 94 12.84 -4.74 8.63
N ASP A 95 14.09 -5.14 8.50
CA ASP A 95 14.68 -5.58 7.24
C ASP A 95 14.59 -7.11 7.10
N VAL A 96 13.82 -7.57 6.13
CA VAL A 96 13.70 -8.99 5.74
C VAL A 96 14.09 -9.19 4.27
N SER A 97 14.92 -8.32 3.72
CA SER A 97 15.37 -8.36 2.31
C SER A 97 16.18 -9.61 1.95
N HIS A 98 16.64 -10.36 2.96
CA HIS A 98 17.31 -11.65 2.77
C HIS A 98 16.36 -12.77 2.29
N VAL A 99 15.06 -12.62 2.46
CA VAL A 99 14.09 -13.60 1.99
C VAL A 99 14.00 -13.55 0.47
N LYS A 100 14.16 -14.71 -0.16
CA LYS A 100 14.19 -14.80 -1.63
C LYS A 100 12.86 -14.39 -2.24
N PRO A 101 12.89 -13.84 -3.47
CA PRO A 101 11.69 -13.58 -4.26
C PRO A 101 10.78 -14.81 -4.33
N GLY A 102 9.47 -14.61 -4.14
CA GLY A 102 8.48 -15.70 -4.14
C GLY A 102 8.55 -16.65 -2.94
N GLY A 103 9.42 -16.38 -1.97
CA GLY A 103 9.54 -17.15 -0.73
C GLY A 103 8.49 -16.76 0.32
N PHE A 104 8.63 -17.35 1.51
CA PHE A 104 7.84 -16.99 2.68
C PHE A 104 8.73 -16.36 3.75
N ILE A 105 8.25 -15.29 4.36
CA ILE A 105 8.83 -14.68 5.55
C ILE A 105 8.31 -15.47 6.73
N THR A 106 9.21 -16.13 7.44
CA THR A 106 8.87 -16.96 8.59
C THR A 106 8.80 -16.14 9.89
N ARG A 107 8.18 -16.72 10.91
CA ARG A 107 8.21 -16.15 12.27
C ARG A 107 9.64 -15.88 12.75
N ASP A 108 10.57 -16.80 12.46
CA ASP A 108 11.95 -16.67 12.92
C ASP A 108 12.69 -15.56 12.17
N ASP A 109 12.39 -15.33 10.87
CA ASP A 109 12.90 -14.18 10.12
C ASP A 109 12.44 -12.86 10.75
N LEU A 110 11.17 -12.74 11.10
CA LEU A 110 10.62 -11.53 11.73
C LEU A 110 11.26 -11.30 13.11
N ARG A 111 11.34 -12.32 13.94
CA ARG A 111 11.96 -12.21 15.27
C ARG A 111 13.41 -11.80 15.19
N ALA A 112 14.18 -12.47 14.33
CA ALA A 112 15.59 -12.13 14.14
C ALA A 112 15.76 -10.69 13.64
N ALA A 113 14.87 -10.21 12.76
CA ALA A 113 14.91 -8.84 12.26
C ALA A 113 14.56 -7.81 13.34
N VAL A 114 13.58 -8.09 14.21
CA VAL A 114 13.21 -7.25 15.35
C VAL A 114 14.37 -7.18 16.35
N ASP A 115 14.96 -8.33 16.71
CA ASP A 115 16.09 -8.42 17.64
C ASP A 115 17.30 -7.67 17.09
N LYS A 116 17.64 -7.88 15.81
CA LYS A 116 18.75 -7.17 15.13
C LYS A 116 18.56 -5.65 15.13
N ALA A 117 17.32 -5.20 14.97
CA ALA A 117 17.00 -3.77 14.98
C ALA A 117 16.94 -3.17 16.39
N GLY A 118 16.97 -3.99 17.45
CA GLY A 118 16.82 -3.56 18.84
C GLY A 118 15.46 -2.93 19.13
N LEU A 119 14.42 -3.37 18.42
CA LEU A 119 13.07 -2.83 18.51
C LEU A 119 12.20 -3.68 19.45
N THR A 120 11.14 -3.09 19.92
CA THR A 120 10.07 -3.77 20.66
C THR A 120 8.75 -3.44 19.98
N VAL A 121 8.02 -4.46 19.56
CA VAL A 121 6.68 -4.32 19.00
C VAL A 121 5.69 -4.16 20.16
N LYS A 122 4.89 -3.11 20.12
CA LYS A 122 3.85 -2.83 21.11
C LYS A 122 2.48 -3.08 20.49
N ARG A 123 1.51 -3.33 21.36
CA ARG A 123 0.12 -3.41 20.90
C ARG A 123 -0.32 -2.10 20.27
N GLY A 124 -0.89 -2.18 19.07
CA GLY A 124 -1.34 -1.02 18.29
C GLY A 124 -0.26 -0.40 17.40
N ASP A 125 0.98 -0.91 17.41
CA ASP A 125 1.99 -0.47 16.46
C ASP A 125 1.68 -1.01 15.05
N THR A 126 1.94 -0.20 14.02
CA THR A 126 2.03 -0.69 12.65
C THR A 126 3.35 -1.43 12.47
N PHE A 127 3.28 -2.65 11.97
CA PHE A 127 4.48 -3.44 11.67
C PHE A 127 4.82 -3.36 10.18
N LEU A 128 5.95 -2.75 9.86
CA LEU A 128 6.47 -2.64 8.51
C LEU A 128 7.63 -3.61 8.34
N TYR A 129 7.63 -4.38 7.25
CA TYR A 129 8.76 -5.20 6.87
C TYR A 129 9.23 -4.83 5.46
N TRP A 130 10.51 -4.52 5.35
CA TRP A 130 11.15 -4.10 4.12
C TRP A 130 11.81 -5.30 3.42
N GLN A 131 11.38 -5.55 2.19
CA GLN A 131 11.84 -6.68 1.38
C GLN A 131 12.80 -6.28 0.26
N ASP A 132 13.13 -5.00 0.14
CA ASP A 132 13.82 -4.43 -1.04
C ASP A 132 13.15 -4.80 -2.38
N TYR A 133 11.83 -4.97 -2.32
CA TYR A 133 11.05 -5.42 -3.48
C TYR A 133 11.03 -4.38 -4.60
N TYR A 134 10.98 -3.09 -4.25
CA TYR A 134 10.88 -2.00 -5.21
C TYR A 134 12.16 -1.83 -6.05
N SER A 135 13.32 -2.21 -5.55
CA SER A 135 14.58 -2.18 -6.30
C SER A 135 14.58 -3.07 -7.55
N ARG A 136 13.64 -4.01 -7.60
CA ARG A 136 13.48 -4.99 -8.69
C ARG A 136 12.35 -4.67 -9.65
N GLN A 137 11.75 -3.48 -9.58
CA GLN A 137 10.56 -3.09 -10.37
C GLN A 137 10.76 -3.20 -11.90
N ASP A 138 12.00 -3.17 -12.38
CA ASP A 138 12.33 -3.29 -13.80
C ASP A 138 12.46 -4.75 -14.27
N GLN A 139 12.32 -5.72 -13.37
CA GLN A 139 12.40 -7.14 -13.72
C GLN A 139 11.02 -7.64 -14.18
N PRO A 140 10.97 -8.53 -15.21
CA PRO A 140 9.71 -8.94 -15.84
C PRO A 140 8.67 -9.53 -14.89
N ASN A 141 9.12 -10.26 -13.86
CA ASN A 141 8.25 -11.00 -12.95
C ASN A 141 8.05 -10.34 -11.58
N TRP A 142 8.59 -9.15 -11.38
CA TRP A 142 8.62 -8.53 -10.05
C TRP A 142 7.25 -8.45 -9.37
N LEU A 143 6.16 -8.24 -10.13
CA LEU A 143 4.80 -8.18 -9.60
C LEU A 143 4.28 -9.50 -9.01
N HIS A 144 4.95 -10.61 -9.30
CA HIS A 144 4.55 -11.95 -8.87
C HIS A 144 5.55 -12.60 -7.90
N GLU A 145 6.65 -11.94 -7.62
CA GLU A 145 7.77 -12.47 -6.85
C GLU A 145 7.96 -11.80 -5.48
N PHE A 146 6.92 -11.16 -4.95
CA PHE A 146 6.96 -10.67 -3.57
C PHE A 146 6.94 -11.85 -2.57
N ALA A 147 7.62 -11.70 -1.45
CA ALA A 147 7.56 -12.67 -0.36
C ALA A 147 6.36 -12.35 0.53
N GLY A 148 5.55 -13.37 0.82
CA GLY A 148 4.43 -13.27 1.77
C GLY A 148 4.83 -13.75 3.17
N LEU A 149 4.00 -13.46 4.16
CA LEU A 149 4.13 -14.08 5.49
C LEU A 149 3.66 -15.54 5.42
N ASP A 150 4.36 -16.44 6.10
CA ASP A 150 3.78 -17.74 6.40
C ASP A 150 2.73 -17.63 7.52
N TRP A 151 2.01 -18.71 7.74
CA TRP A 151 0.94 -18.73 8.75
C TRP A 151 1.45 -18.47 10.17
N ASP A 152 2.60 -19.03 10.53
CA ASP A 152 3.20 -18.87 11.86
C ASP A 152 3.67 -17.45 12.08
N ALA A 153 4.20 -16.79 11.06
CA ALA A 153 4.58 -15.36 11.10
C ALA A 153 3.35 -14.48 11.30
N ALA A 154 2.28 -14.72 10.55
CA ALA A 154 1.03 -13.98 10.68
C ALA A 154 0.41 -14.14 12.08
N GLN A 155 0.37 -15.37 12.60
CA GLN A 155 -0.11 -15.64 13.96
C GLN A 155 0.77 -14.97 15.02
N TRP A 156 2.08 -14.98 14.83
CA TRP A 156 2.99 -14.33 15.77
C TRP A 156 2.75 -12.82 15.81
N LEU A 157 2.59 -12.15 14.66
CA LEU A 157 2.29 -10.72 14.60
C LEU A 157 0.95 -10.40 15.29
N ALA A 158 -0.09 -11.18 15.00
CA ALA A 158 -1.38 -11.02 15.67
C ALA A 158 -1.26 -11.16 17.19
N GLY A 159 -0.42 -12.10 17.66
CA GLY A 159 -0.14 -12.31 19.08
C GLY A 159 0.63 -11.17 19.76
N GLN A 160 1.38 -10.36 19.00
CA GLN A 160 2.01 -9.14 19.52
C GLN A 160 1.01 -7.99 19.69
N GLY A 161 -0.23 -8.15 19.21
CA GLY A 161 -1.24 -7.12 19.23
C GLY A 161 -0.98 -6.02 18.19
N GLY A 162 -0.19 -6.33 17.17
CA GLY A 162 -0.10 -5.52 15.96
C GLY A 162 -1.45 -5.52 15.23
N VAL A 163 -1.81 -4.41 14.66
CA VAL A 163 -2.96 -4.27 13.77
C VAL A 163 -2.46 -4.45 12.35
#